data_d8c4ec7e687faf9425e30ff7b28809ea
#
_entry.id   d8c4ec7e687faf9425e30ff7b28809ea
#
_cell.length_a   1.000
_cell.length_b   1.000
_cell.length_c   1.000
_cell.angle_alpha   90.00
_cell.angle_beta   90.00
_cell.angle_gamma   90.00
#
_symmetry.space_group_name_H-M   'P 1'
#
loop_
_entity.id
_entity.type
_entity.pdbx_description
1 polymer ?
#
loop_
_entity_poly.entity_id
_entity_poly.type
_entity_poly.pdbx_seq_one_letter_code
_entity_poly.pdbx_strand_id
1 'polypeptide(L)'
;MKQDVISKESVVQFLNRFEEIAEKEDFNLIKDMIHEQAFFRFNDGDFVGRQAVQGVFEKTWKGDPKTKKERFYLSDIVILSTDQATATATYTYNWEGTHDGRQFRIQGRGTRVLVKEQGRLQIIHEHLSRLPKTQ
;
A
#
# COMPACT_ATOMS: atom_id res chain seq x y z
N MET A 1 -28.57 13.29 9.42
CA MET A 1 -27.59 12.59 10.28
C MET A 1 -26.19 12.98 9.89
N LYS A 2 -25.39 13.31 10.87
CA LYS A 2 -23.97 13.58 10.62
C LYS A 2 -23.25 12.26 10.36
N GLN A 3 -22.49 12.22 9.28
CA GLN A 3 -21.51 11.13 9.10
C GLN A 3 -20.32 11.39 10.01
N ASP A 4 -19.82 10.34 10.59
CA ASP A 4 -18.64 10.43 11.45
C ASP A 4 -17.39 10.68 10.62
N VAL A 5 -16.48 11.49 11.15
CA VAL A 5 -15.14 11.67 10.60
C VAL A 5 -14.40 10.33 10.71
N ILE A 6 -13.66 9.99 9.66
CA ILE A 6 -12.82 8.79 9.68
C ILE A 6 -11.78 8.95 10.79
N SER A 7 -11.71 8.00 11.73
CA SER A 7 -10.76 8.09 12.83
C SER A 7 -9.35 7.74 12.37
N LYS A 8 -8.36 8.37 12.98
CA LYS A 8 -6.95 8.05 12.71
C LYS A 8 -6.66 6.58 13.01
N GLU A 9 -7.25 6.07 14.09
CA GLU A 9 -7.09 4.67 14.48
C GLU A 9 -7.58 3.72 13.40
N SER A 10 -8.76 3.98 12.81
CA SER A 10 -9.29 3.12 11.76
C SER A 10 -8.42 3.15 10.50
N VAL A 11 -7.77 4.27 10.22
CA VAL A 11 -6.83 4.36 9.09
C VAL A 11 -5.61 3.48 9.34
N VAL A 12 -5.01 3.58 10.52
CA VAL A 12 -3.84 2.76 10.87
C VAL A 12 -4.20 1.27 10.83
N GLN A 13 -5.35 0.90 11.39
CA GLN A 13 -5.81 -0.49 11.34
C GLN A 13 -6.00 -0.97 9.91
N PHE A 14 -6.60 -0.15 9.06
CA PHE A 14 -6.80 -0.50 7.65
C PHE A 14 -5.47 -0.72 6.94
N LEU A 15 -4.50 0.19 7.12
CA LEU A 15 -3.19 0.09 6.48
C LEU A 15 -2.47 -1.20 6.88
N ASN A 16 -2.44 -1.49 8.17
CA ASN A 16 -1.77 -2.70 8.67
C ASN A 16 -2.48 -3.96 8.23
N ARG A 17 -3.82 -3.97 8.25
CA ARG A 17 -4.59 -5.12 7.81
C ARG A 17 -4.40 -5.39 6.32
N PHE A 18 -4.35 -4.34 5.50
CA PHE A 18 -4.08 -4.49 4.07
C PHE A 18 -2.75 -5.23 3.84
N GLU A 19 -1.67 -4.80 4.53
CA GLU A 19 -0.37 -5.44 4.36
C GLU A 19 -0.35 -6.88 4.87
N GLU A 20 -1.01 -7.17 5.97
CA GLU A 20 -1.13 -8.55 6.48
C GLU A 20 -1.80 -9.46 5.47
N ILE A 21 -2.90 -9.01 4.88
CA ILE A 21 -3.63 -9.82 3.90
C ILE A 21 -2.84 -9.93 2.60
N ALA A 22 -2.18 -8.85 2.18
CA ALA A 22 -1.38 -8.82 0.95
C ALA A 22 -0.21 -9.80 1.00
N GLU A 23 0.30 -10.14 2.19
CA GLU A 23 1.37 -11.14 2.33
C GLU A 23 0.96 -12.51 1.83
N LYS A 24 -0.34 -12.80 1.74
CA LYS A 24 -0.83 -14.07 1.18
C LYS A 24 -0.72 -14.14 -0.33
N GLU A 25 -0.41 -13.03 -0.98
CA GLU A 25 -0.17 -12.92 -2.41
C GLU A 25 -1.35 -13.43 -3.27
N ASP A 26 -2.57 -13.17 -2.80
CA ASP A 26 -3.81 -13.46 -3.51
C ASP A 26 -4.62 -12.18 -3.63
N PHE A 27 -4.68 -11.62 -4.84
CA PHE A 27 -5.33 -10.34 -5.06
C PHE A 27 -6.82 -10.37 -4.72
N ASN A 28 -7.48 -11.51 -4.85
CA ASN A 28 -8.89 -11.63 -4.50
C ASN A 28 -9.16 -11.28 -3.03
N LEU A 29 -8.17 -11.43 -2.16
CA LEU A 29 -8.32 -11.14 -0.73
C LEU A 29 -8.25 -9.64 -0.43
N ILE A 30 -7.60 -8.85 -1.30
CA ILE A 30 -7.44 -7.40 -1.10
C ILE A 30 -8.22 -6.57 -2.13
N LYS A 31 -8.84 -7.22 -3.08
CA LYS A 31 -9.54 -6.57 -4.19
C LYS A 31 -10.51 -5.48 -3.72
N ASP A 32 -11.32 -5.79 -2.71
CA ASP A 32 -12.33 -4.85 -2.22
C ASP A 32 -11.75 -3.74 -1.33
N MET A 33 -10.47 -3.83 -0.99
CA MET A 33 -9.76 -2.78 -0.26
C MET A 33 -9.13 -1.75 -1.21
N ILE A 34 -9.22 -1.98 -2.52
CA ILE A 34 -8.71 -1.09 -3.56
C ILE A 34 -9.89 -0.58 -4.37
N HIS A 35 -9.99 0.73 -4.50
CA HIS A 35 -11.07 1.37 -5.25
C HIS A 35 -11.00 0.97 -6.72
N GLU A 36 -12.16 0.84 -7.36
CA GLU A 36 -12.23 0.45 -8.77
C GLU A 36 -11.50 1.42 -9.68
N GLN A 37 -11.48 2.71 -9.34
CA GLN A 37 -10.79 3.75 -10.10
C GLN A 37 -9.45 4.15 -9.49
N ALA A 38 -8.83 3.28 -8.71
CA ALA A 38 -7.57 3.58 -8.05
C ALA A 38 -6.47 3.96 -9.05
N PHE A 39 -5.63 4.90 -8.63
CA PHE A 39 -4.45 5.33 -9.37
C PHE A 39 -3.24 5.09 -8.47
N PHE A 40 -2.38 4.16 -8.86
CA PHE A 40 -1.14 3.87 -8.14
C PHE A 40 0.06 4.34 -8.96
N ARG A 41 0.98 5.01 -8.29
CA ARG A 41 2.22 5.50 -8.90
C ARG A 41 3.41 4.92 -8.16
N PHE A 42 4.14 4.07 -8.85
CA PHE A 42 5.32 3.42 -8.30
C PHE A 42 6.57 3.91 -9.02
N ASN A 43 7.74 3.45 -8.55
CA ASN A 43 9.01 3.87 -9.15
C ASN A 43 9.14 3.50 -10.63
N ASP A 44 8.43 2.47 -11.07
CA ASP A 44 8.54 1.92 -12.42
C ASP A 44 7.33 2.19 -13.31
N GLY A 45 6.36 2.95 -12.84
CA GLY A 45 5.23 3.31 -13.69
C GLY A 45 3.98 3.74 -12.96
N ASP A 46 2.99 4.13 -13.74
CA ASP A 46 1.67 4.52 -13.29
C ASP A 46 0.66 3.43 -13.66
N PHE A 47 -0.26 3.14 -12.73
CA PHE A 47 -1.25 2.07 -12.88
C PHE A 47 -2.63 2.65 -12.62
N VAL A 48 -3.42 2.77 -13.67
CA VAL A 48 -4.73 3.42 -13.63
C VAL A 48 -5.82 2.37 -13.64
N GLY A 49 -6.66 2.38 -12.60
CA GLY A 49 -7.74 1.43 -12.41
C GLY A 49 -7.31 0.17 -11.66
N ARG A 50 -8.27 -0.42 -10.94
CA ARG A 50 -7.98 -1.59 -10.08
C ARG A 50 -7.39 -2.76 -10.87
N GLN A 51 -7.83 -2.95 -12.12
CA GLN A 51 -7.32 -4.04 -12.95
C GLN A 51 -5.82 -3.87 -13.23
N ALA A 52 -5.37 -2.65 -13.54
CA ALA A 52 -3.95 -2.39 -13.76
C ALA A 52 -3.16 -2.56 -12.45
N VAL A 53 -3.75 -2.15 -11.33
CA VAL A 53 -3.15 -2.34 -10.01
C VAL A 53 -2.99 -3.83 -9.71
N GLN A 54 -4.00 -4.65 -10.03
CA GLN A 54 -3.89 -6.10 -9.88
C GLN A 54 -2.72 -6.66 -10.69
N GLY A 55 -2.56 -6.19 -11.93
CA GLY A 55 -1.47 -6.64 -12.78
C GLY A 55 -0.09 -6.38 -12.18
N VAL A 56 0.13 -5.17 -11.65
CA VAL A 56 1.44 -4.85 -11.05
C VAL A 56 1.67 -5.62 -9.76
N PHE A 57 0.64 -5.85 -8.94
CA PHE A 57 0.77 -6.65 -7.72
C PHE A 57 1.15 -8.09 -8.05
N GLU A 58 0.44 -8.70 -8.99
CA GLU A 58 0.70 -10.10 -9.37
C GLU A 58 2.07 -10.26 -9.99
N LYS A 59 2.51 -9.29 -10.80
CA LYS A 59 3.85 -9.29 -11.37
C LYS A 59 4.91 -9.19 -10.27
N THR A 60 4.69 -8.32 -9.29
CA THR A 60 5.61 -8.12 -8.16
C THR A 60 5.72 -9.38 -7.32
N TRP A 61 4.60 -10.03 -7.03
CA TRP A 61 4.58 -11.27 -6.24
C TRP A 61 5.24 -12.43 -6.96
N LYS A 62 5.06 -12.52 -8.27
CA LYS A 62 5.74 -13.54 -9.08
C LYS A 62 7.25 -13.36 -9.02
N GLY A 63 7.69 -12.09 -9.07
CA GLY A 63 9.07 -11.71 -8.81
C GLY A 63 10.09 -12.36 -9.73
N ASP A 64 11.30 -12.39 -9.21
CA ASP A 64 12.50 -12.96 -9.83
C ASP A 64 12.80 -14.28 -9.11
N PRO A 65 13.13 -15.39 -9.82
CA PRO A 65 13.44 -16.66 -9.14
C PRO A 65 14.58 -16.58 -8.13
N LYS A 66 15.46 -15.58 -8.28
CA LYS A 66 16.60 -15.37 -7.36
C LYS A 66 16.23 -14.57 -6.13
N THR A 67 15.03 -13.97 -6.12
CA THR A 67 14.60 -13.10 -5.03
C THR A 67 13.47 -13.77 -4.25
N LYS A 68 13.67 -13.86 -2.94
CA LYS A 68 12.63 -14.34 -2.02
C LYS A 68 12.25 -13.21 -1.09
N LYS A 69 11.00 -12.76 -1.19
CA LYS A 69 10.44 -11.79 -0.24
C LYS A 69 10.11 -12.52 1.06
N GLU A 70 10.59 -11.99 2.18
CA GLU A 70 10.31 -12.54 3.50
C GLU A 70 9.29 -11.69 4.24
N ARG A 71 9.38 -10.36 4.08
CA ARG A 71 8.52 -9.46 4.82
C ARG A 71 8.35 -8.13 4.09
N PHE A 72 7.13 -7.62 4.08
CA PHE A 72 6.82 -6.25 3.66
C PHE A 72 5.91 -5.63 4.70
N TYR A 73 6.29 -4.47 5.22
CA TYR A 73 5.51 -3.81 6.27
C TYR A 73 5.69 -2.31 6.23
N LEU A 74 4.77 -1.61 6.87
CA LEU A 74 4.81 -0.15 6.99
C LEU A 74 5.28 0.25 8.38
N SER A 75 6.04 1.33 8.44
CA SER A 75 6.49 1.95 9.69
C SER A 75 6.36 3.47 9.58
N ASP A 76 6.51 4.18 10.70
CA ASP A 76 6.46 5.64 10.73
C ASP A 76 5.19 6.20 10.10
N ILE A 77 4.05 5.56 10.36
CA ILE A 77 2.76 5.98 9.80
C ILE A 77 2.33 7.30 10.41
N VAL A 78 2.09 8.30 9.56
CA VAL A 78 1.56 9.60 9.96
C VAL A 78 0.26 9.85 9.21
N ILE A 79 -0.81 10.07 9.97
CA ILE A 79 -2.10 10.43 9.38
C ILE A 79 -2.11 11.95 9.20
N LEU A 80 -2.09 12.40 7.94
CA LEU A 80 -1.99 13.81 7.61
C LEU A 80 -3.31 14.53 7.75
N SER A 81 -4.40 13.89 7.32
CA SER A 81 -5.72 14.49 7.38
C SER A 81 -6.78 13.40 7.31
N THR A 82 -7.93 13.68 7.91
CA THR A 82 -9.13 12.86 7.80
C THR A 82 -10.35 13.77 7.76
N ASP A 83 -11.36 13.33 7.03
CA ASP A 83 -12.70 13.89 7.13
C ASP A 83 -13.72 12.75 7.02
N GLN A 84 -14.93 13.05 6.62
CA GLN A 84 -16.01 12.07 6.56
C GLN A 84 -15.85 11.10 5.37
N ALA A 85 -15.17 11.55 4.31
CA ALA A 85 -15.11 10.85 3.03
C ALA A 85 -13.71 10.36 2.67
N THR A 86 -12.66 11.04 3.16
CA THR A 86 -11.28 10.75 2.76
C THR A 86 -10.32 10.78 3.94
N ALA A 87 -9.20 10.10 3.77
CA ALA A 87 -8.09 10.16 4.71
C ALA A 87 -6.79 10.05 3.93
N THR A 88 -5.76 10.75 4.40
CA THR A 88 -4.43 10.71 3.78
C THR A 88 -3.39 10.36 4.81
N ALA A 89 -2.55 9.39 4.48
CA ALA A 89 -1.47 8.93 5.36
C ALA A 89 -0.17 8.83 4.57
N THR A 90 0.93 9.11 5.27
CA THR A 90 2.27 8.84 4.75
C THR A 90 2.98 7.87 5.68
N TYR A 91 3.98 7.17 5.15
CA TYR A 91 4.65 6.08 5.88
C TYR A 91 5.99 5.75 5.23
N THR A 92 6.79 4.96 5.95
CA THR A 92 7.95 4.28 5.38
C THR A 92 7.52 2.86 5.01
N TYR A 93 7.82 2.42 3.80
CA TYR A 93 7.66 0.99 3.49
C TYR A 93 8.99 0.27 3.67
N ASN A 94 8.91 -0.99 4.10
CA ASN A 94 10.05 -1.84 4.37
C ASN A 94 9.88 -3.15 3.63
N TRP A 95 10.85 -3.52 2.82
CA TRP A 95 10.88 -4.77 2.10
C TRP A 95 12.14 -5.52 2.46
N GLU A 96 11.99 -6.68 3.07
CA GLU A 96 13.09 -7.54 3.51
C GLU A 96 13.00 -8.89 2.82
N GLY A 97 14.14 -9.45 2.48
CA GLY A 97 14.20 -10.75 1.85
C GLY A 97 15.63 -11.16 1.53
N THR A 98 15.74 -12.09 0.58
CA THR A 98 17.04 -12.54 0.07
C THR A 98 17.06 -12.45 -1.45
N HIS A 99 18.24 -12.14 -1.98
CA HIS A 99 18.51 -12.17 -3.42
C HIS A 99 19.83 -12.90 -3.62
N ASP A 100 19.80 -13.97 -4.40
CA ASP A 100 20.96 -14.88 -4.56
C ASP A 100 21.55 -15.32 -3.21
N GLY A 101 20.66 -15.60 -2.23
CA GLY A 101 21.08 -16.04 -0.91
C GLY A 101 21.59 -14.95 0.01
N ARG A 102 21.66 -13.71 -0.43
CA ARG A 102 22.08 -12.57 0.39
C ARG A 102 20.89 -11.82 0.91
N GLN A 103 20.89 -11.51 2.19
CA GLN A 103 19.82 -10.72 2.80
C GLN A 103 19.88 -9.28 2.31
N PHE A 104 18.69 -8.70 2.08
CA PHE A 104 18.55 -7.30 1.73
C PHE A 104 17.43 -6.66 2.54
N ARG A 105 17.52 -5.35 2.66
CA ARG A 105 16.47 -4.51 3.22
C ARG A 105 16.37 -3.25 2.39
N ILE A 106 15.20 -3.03 1.79
CA ILE A 106 14.92 -1.84 1.00
C ILE A 106 13.87 -1.03 1.74
N GLN A 107 14.11 0.27 1.86
CA GLN A 107 13.15 1.18 2.45
C GLN A 107 12.80 2.28 1.45
N GLY A 108 11.57 2.74 1.50
CA GLY A 108 11.13 3.87 0.71
C GLY A 108 10.02 4.60 1.45
N ARG A 109 9.47 5.61 0.78
CA ARG A 109 8.42 6.45 1.33
C ARG A 109 7.15 6.25 0.52
N GLY A 110 6.02 6.31 1.20
CA GLY A 110 4.73 6.18 0.54
C GLY A 110 3.70 7.14 1.07
N THR A 111 2.70 7.39 0.24
CA THR A 111 1.52 8.14 0.60
C THR A 111 0.31 7.38 0.07
N ARG A 112 -0.70 7.21 0.92
CA ARG A 112 -1.97 6.62 0.50
C ARG A 112 -3.10 7.59 0.77
N VAL A 113 -4.01 7.69 -0.20
CA VAL A 113 -5.28 8.36 -0.03
C VAL A 113 -6.36 7.29 0.03
N LEU A 114 -7.15 7.33 1.10
CA LEU A 114 -8.27 6.43 1.28
C LEU A 114 -9.57 7.17 1.05
N VAL A 115 -10.56 6.47 0.52
CA VAL A 115 -11.93 6.98 0.43
C VAL A 115 -12.85 6.05 1.20
N LYS A 116 -13.91 6.63 1.76
CA LYS A 116 -14.94 5.85 2.44
C LYS A 116 -16.21 5.90 1.60
N GLU A 117 -16.59 4.76 1.09
CA GLU A 117 -17.81 4.60 0.32
C GLU A 117 -18.60 3.42 0.87
N GLN A 118 -19.90 3.61 1.04
CA GLN A 118 -20.80 2.58 1.55
C GLN A 118 -20.29 1.97 2.86
N GLY A 119 -19.76 2.84 3.74
CA GLY A 119 -19.31 2.43 5.08
C GLY A 119 -17.95 1.76 5.14
N ARG A 120 -17.21 1.65 4.05
CA ARG A 120 -15.91 0.97 4.06
C ARG A 120 -14.82 1.81 3.41
N LEU A 121 -13.61 1.63 3.93
CA LEU A 121 -12.43 2.30 3.41
C LEU A 121 -11.85 1.53 2.22
N GLN A 122 -11.39 2.27 1.22
CA GLN A 122 -10.67 1.72 0.07
C GLN A 122 -9.51 2.64 -0.29
N ILE A 123 -8.43 2.06 -0.79
CA ILE A 123 -7.30 2.84 -1.30
C ILE A 123 -7.67 3.36 -2.68
N ILE A 124 -7.67 4.68 -2.86
CA ILE A 124 -7.87 5.27 -4.19
C ILE A 124 -6.57 5.72 -4.83
N HIS A 125 -5.53 5.96 -4.02
CA HIS A 125 -4.24 6.38 -4.54
C HIS A 125 -3.11 5.89 -3.66
N GLU A 126 -2.02 5.46 -4.29
CA GLU A 126 -0.76 5.20 -3.61
C GLU A 126 0.38 5.75 -4.46
N HIS A 127 1.31 6.45 -3.82
CA HIS A 127 2.52 6.94 -4.45
C HIS A 127 3.70 6.47 -3.63
N LEU A 128 4.59 5.71 -4.26
CA LEU A 128 5.82 5.22 -3.63
C LEU A 128 7.03 5.90 -4.25
N SER A 129 8.01 6.19 -3.42
CA SER A 129 9.29 6.73 -3.86
C SER A 129 10.41 6.09 -3.05
N ARG A 130 11.59 6.02 -3.64
CA ARG A 130 12.78 5.56 -2.93
C ARG A 130 13.25 6.63 -1.96
N LEU A 131 13.97 6.20 -0.92
CA LEU A 131 14.64 7.16 -0.04
C LEU A 131 15.67 7.95 -0.82
N PRO A 132 15.91 9.24 -0.46
CA PRO A 132 17.00 10.00 -1.04
C PRO A 132 18.33 9.30 -0.78
N LYS A 133 19.22 9.36 -1.76
CA LYS A 133 20.56 8.84 -1.56
C LYS A 133 21.27 9.67 -0.47
N THR A 134 21.89 8.97 0.46
CA THR A 134 22.74 9.62 1.46
C THR A 134 24.01 10.11 0.76
N GLN A 135 24.36 11.33 1.00
CA GLN A 135 25.60 11.90 0.48
C GLN A 135 26.69 11.76 1.52
#